data_e9883749992aba79685f867a7a1426be
#
_entry.id   e9883749992aba79685f867a7a1426be
#
_cell.length_a   1.000
_cell.length_b   1.000
_cell.length_c   1.000
_cell.angle_alpha   90.00
_cell.angle_beta   90.00
_cell.angle_gamma   90.00
#
_symmetry.space_group_name_H-M   'P 1'
#
loop_
_entity.id
_entity.type
_entity.pdbx_description
1 polymer ?
#
loop_
_entity_poly.entity_id
_entity_poly.type
_entity_poly.pdbx_seq_one_letter_code
_entity_poly.pdbx_strand_id
1 'polypeptide(L)'
;MTTTHGAEEMRPFAITLEVGSSMQNLTGTWRSERPIYVDLLPPCNKQCPAGENIQKWLYHTEEGDYEAAWREIMVNNPLPAVMGRVCYHSCQTACNRAEVDEAVGINSVERFLGDKAIEEGWKVEINAQPTGLKVLVVGSGPSGLSAAYHLALLGHDVTIRDQGAKPGGMMRYGIPSYRLPRHILDAEVDRIADMGVTFEQGTLVTNVEDALEEFDAVFTAVGAQIGKNINVPAAEASKIMDAVDVLRTVEEGGTADTDEQPLLGRRVVVYGGGNTAVDAARTAKRLGATESVILYRRTRDRMPAHDSEVTEAEEEGITMRWLSTVNHVDDSTIKIEKMELDENGFPQPTGEYEELAADSLIMALGQESDLSLLEGVDGIEIEWGTVKVSPQMMTGREGVFAGGDMVPSEKNVTVAIGHGKKAARYIDSWLRGGTYTPPEKHGDATLDRMETWYYSDAPAKIRKRLEGARRSSTFDEVVIGLDEESAIFEARRCMSCGNCFGCDNCFGVCPDNAVEKIASGVYEFKYDYCKGCGICAEECPCGAITMVPEEI
;
A
#
# COMPACT_ATOMS: atom_id res chain seq x y z
N MET A 1 -56.07 -24.08 8.93
CA MET A 1 -56.79 -23.69 10.17
C MET A 1 -56.50 -22.23 10.38
N THR A 2 -57.41 -21.37 9.99
CA THR A 2 -57.37 -19.93 10.17
C THR A 2 -57.65 -19.63 11.62
N THR A 3 -56.64 -19.27 12.41
CA THR A 3 -56.84 -18.67 13.74
C THR A 3 -57.38 -17.27 13.54
N THR A 4 -58.68 -17.13 13.72
CA THR A 4 -59.31 -15.84 13.95
C THR A 4 -58.73 -15.27 15.26
N HIS A 5 -57.94 -14.20 15.16
CA HIS A 5 -57.62 -13.37 16.32
C HIS A 5 -58.91 -12.82 16.84
N GLY A 6 -59.26 -13.23 18.07
CA GLY A 6 -60.42 -12.70 18.78
C GLY A 6 -60.28 -11.19 18.92
N ALA A 7 -61.44 -10.52 18.95
CA ALA A 7 -61.51 -9.10 19.24
C ALA A 7 -60.70 -8.81 20.53
N GLU A 8 -59.66 -7.96 20.40
CA GLU A 8 -58.92 -7.50 21.56
C GLU A 8 -59.89 -6.83 22.52
N GLU A 9 -60.02 -7.38 23.73
CA GLU A 9 -60.73 -6.74 24.81
C GLU A 9 -60.03 -5.42 25.13
N MET A 10 -60.64 -4.30 24.69
CA MET A 10 -60.17 -2.97 25.09
C MET A 10 -60.12 -2.93 26.63
N ARG A 11 -58.94 -2.73 27.18
CA ARG A 11 -58.75 -2.58 28.62
C ARG A 11 -59.52 -1.34 29.10
N PRO A 12 -60.60 -1.47 29.90
CA PRO A 12 -61.53 -0.37 30.14
C PRO A 12 -60.95 0.80 30.95
N PHE A 13 -59.69 0.71 31.41
CA PHE A 13 -59.00 1.75 32.19
C PHE A 13 -57.58 2.00 31.72
N ALA A 14 -57.23 1.63 30.48
CA ALA A 14 -55.93 1.94 29.91
C ALA A 14 -55.78 3.44 29.68
N ILE A 15 -54.92 4.10 30.43
CA ILE A 15 -54.50 5.48 30.23
C ILE A 15 -53.30 5.60 29.32
N THR A 16 -52.69 4.50 28.94
CA THR A 16 -51.59 4.42 28.00
C THR A 16 -52.05 3.73 26.72
N LEU A 17 -51.56 4.22 25.58
CA LEU A 17 -51.79 3.58 24.31
C LEU A 17 -51.08 2.21 24.26
N GLU A 18 -51.57 1.33 23.42
CA GLU A 18 -50.92 0.03 23.20
C GLU A 18 -49.56 0.19 22.55
N VAL A 19 -48.67 -0.78 22.77
CA VAL A 19 -47.36 -0.81 22.14
C VAL A 19 -47.52 -0.78 20.60
N GLY A 20 -46.87 0.16 19.92
CA GLY A 20 -46.99 0.36 18.48
C GLY A 20 -48.12 1.29 18.02
N SER A 21 -48.95 1.84 18.95
CA SER A 21 -50.02 2.80 18.60
C SER A 21 -49.50 4.09 17.97
N SER A 22 -48.22 4.47 18.21
CA SER A 22 -47.56 5.58 17.51
C SER A 22 -47.48 5.37 15.98
N MET A 23 -47.51 4.13 15.52
CA MET A 23 -47.52 3.77 14.10
C MET A 23 -48.84 4.18 13.38
N GLN A 24 -49.83 4.62 14.12
CA GLN A 24 -51.04 5.21 13.53
C GLN A 24 -50.90 6.68 13.18
N ASN A 25 -49.86 7.36 13.67
CA ASN A 25 -49.58 8.77 13.38
C ASN A 25 -48.63 8.90 12.20
N LEU A 26 -49.18 9.15 11.00
CA LEU A 26 -48.43 9.42 9.81
C LEU A 26 -47.87 10.86 9.85
N THR A 27 -46.70 11.02 10.49
CA THR A 27 -46.07 12.34 10.70
C THR A 27 -45.21 12.81 9.54
N GLY A 28 -45.11 12.04 8.44
CA GLY A 28 -44.25 12.30 7.30
C GLY A 28 -44.52 13.63 6.61
N THR A 29 -45.76 14.13 6.65
CA THR A 29 -46.14 15.45 6.08
C THR A 29 -45.62 16.65 6.88
N TRP A 30 -45.02 16.44 8.05
CA TRP A 30 -44.48 17.50 8.92
C TRP A 30 -43.05 17.88 8.56
N ARG A 31 -42.32 16.98 7.83
CA ARG A 31 -40.91 17.19 7.57
C ARG A 31 -40.68 18.22 6.46
N SER A 32 -39.63 19.01 6.62
CA SER A 32 -39.02 19.85 5.60
C SER A 32 -37.71 19.31 5.09
N GLU A 33 -37.11 18.39 5.86
CA GLU A 33 -35.89 17.66 5.54
C GLU A 33 -36.06 16.18 5.87
N ARG A 34 -35.39 15.31 5.14
CA ARG A 34 -35.42 13.87 5.35
C ARG A 34 -34.03 13.27 5.53
N PRO A 35 -33.87 12.28 6.41
CA PRO A 35 -32.62 11.54 6.53
C PRO A 35 -32.45 10.60 5.31
N ILE A 36 -31.21 10.53 4.81
CA ILE A 36 -30.79 9.52 3.83
C ILE A 36 -29.51 8.86 4.32
N TYR A 37 -29.34 7.57 4.01
CA TYR A 37 -28.03 6.94 4.17
C TYR A 37 -27.12 7.37 3.04
N VAL A 38 -25.87 7.66 3.38
CA VAL A 38 -24.82 8.03 2.43
C VAL A 38 -23.60 7.14 2.67
N ASP A 39 -22.93 6.79 1.58
CA ASP A 39 -21.60 6.19 1.63
C ASP A 39 -20.59 7.30 1.37
N LEU A 40 -19.72 7.55 2.31
CA LEU A 40 -18.66 8.54 2.17
C LEU A 40 -17.31 7.84 1.95
N LEU A 41 -16.33 8.61 1.47
CA LEU A 41 -14.98 8.11 1.26
C LEU A 41 -14.18 8.24 2.56
N PRO A 42 -13.85 7.12 3.25
CA PRO A 42 -13.00 7.15 4.44
C PRO A 42 -11.61 7.72 4.14
N PRO A 43 -10.97 8.47 5.06
CA PRO A 43 -9.64 9.03 4.83
C PRO A 43 -8.59 7.97 4.50
N CYS A 44 -8.66 6.79 5.12
CA CYS A 44 -7.76 5.68 4.83
C CYS A 44 -7.90 5.16 3.39
N ASN A 45 -9.14 5.00 2.88
CA ASN A 45 -9.41 4.61 1.49
C ASN A 45 -8.90 5.67 0.50
N LYS A 46 -9.15 6.96 0.81
CA LYS A 46 -8.70 8.10 -0.01
C LYS A 46 -7.19 8.17 -0.13
N GLN A 47 -6.48 7.87 0.96
CA GLN A 47 -5.04 7.99 1.04
C GLN A 47 -4.29 6.75 0.52
N CYS A 48 -4.95 5.61 0.33
CA CYS A 48 -4.32 4.41 -0.20
C CYS A 48 -4.00 4.54 -1.69
N PRO A 49 -2.71 4.51 -2.11
CA PRO A 49 -2.35 4.63 -3.53
C PRO A 49 -2.83 3.44 -4.37
N ALA A 50 -2.97 2.25 -3.77
CA ALA A 50 -3.55 1.08 -4.42
C ALA A 50 -5.07 1.21 -4.58
N GLY A 51 -5.71 2.13 -3.83
CA GLY A 51 -7.14 2.41 -3.88
C GLY A 51 -7.98 1.29 -3.28
N GLU A 52 -7.54 0.72 -2.17
CA GLU A 52 -8.26 -0.30 -1.43
C GLU A 52 -9.49 0.25 -0.71
N ASN A 53 -10.50 -0.59 -0.56
CA ASN A 53 -11.64 -0.31 0.32
C ASN A 53 -11.35 -0.86 1.73
N ILE A 54 -10.48 -0.14 2.45
CA ILE A 54 -9.93 -0.56 3.75
C ILE A 54 -11.04 -0.75 4.78
N GLN A 55 -11.97 0.18 4.85
CA GLN A 55 -13.09 0.10 5.78
C GLN A 55 -13.88 -1.20 5.59
N LYS A 56 -14.14 -1.60 4.34
CA LYS A 56 -14.94 -2.77 4.03
C LYS A 56 -14.25 -4.08 4.41
N TRP A 57 -12.96 -4.23 4.08
CA TRP A 57 -12.28 -5.47 4.45
C TRP A 57 -11.95 -5.54 5.96
N LEU A 58 -11.79 -4.40 6.66
CA LEU A 58 -11.72 -4.38 8.12
C LEU A 58 -13.04 -4.85 8.74
N TYR A 59 -14.18 -4.43 8.18
CA TYR A 59 -15.50 -4.90 8.63
C TYR A 59 -15.65 -6.43 8.48
N HIS A 60 -15.29 -7.00 7.33
CA HIS A 60 -15.30 -8.46 7.17
C HIS A 60 -14.36 -9.18 8.13
N THR A 61 -13.21 -8.57 8.43
CA THR A 61 -12.25 -9.13 9.41
C THR A 61 -12.85 -9.14 10.82
N GLU A 62 -13.53 -8.08 11.21
CA GLU A 62 -14.23 -7.99 12.51
C GLU A 62 -15.29 -9.08 12.69
N GLU A 63 -16.03 -9.39 11.63
CA GLU A 63 -17.05 -10.44 11.57
C GLU A 63 -16.44 -11.86 11.52
N GLY A 64 -15.12 -11.99 11.37
CA GLY A 64 -14.42 -13.27 11.25
C GLY A 64 -14.49 -13.90 9.86
N ASP A 65 -14.99 -13.17 8.86
CA ASP A 65 -15.03 -13.61 7.46
C ASP A 65 -13.75 -13.19 6.73
N TYR A 66 -12.64 -13.88 7.04
CA TYR A 66 -11.31 -13.53 6.55
C TYR A 66 -11.15 -13.72 5.05
N GLU A 67 -11.83 -14.72 4.48
CA GLU A 67 -11.77 -14.94 3.03
C GLU A 67 -12.48 -13.80 2.28
N ALA A 68 -13.65 -13.34 2.75
CA ALA A 68 -14.33 -12.18 2.18
C ALA A 68 -13.48 -10.90 2.34
N ALA A 69 -12.84 -10.71 3.50
CA ALA A 69 -11.91 -9.61 3.71
C ALA A 69 -10.75 -9.63 2.72
N TRP A 70 -10.10 -10.77 2.55
CA TRP A 70 -9.03 -10.95 1.59
C TRP A 70 -9.50 -10.71 0.16
N ARG A 71 -10.65 -11.25 -0.23
CA ARG A 71 -11.22 -11.04 -1.58
C ARG A 71 -11.47 -9.55 -1.85
N GLU A 72 -11.89 -8.78 -0.86
CA GLU A 72 -12.07 -7.33 -1.00
C GLU A 72 -10.72 -6.61 -1.21
N ILE A 73 -9.64 -7.02 -0.52
CA ILE A 73 -8.28 -6.51 -0.79
C ILE A 73 -7.88 -6.82 -2.23
N MET A 74 -8.10 -8.07 -2.67
CA MET A 74 -7.72 -8.56 -4.00
C MET A 74 -8.41 -7.81 -5.16
N VAL A 75 -9.52 -7.13 -4.92
CA VAL A 75 -10.14 -6.24 -5.92
C VAL A 75 -9.16 -5.12 -6.37
N ASN A 76 -8.25 -4.73 -5.49
CA ASN A 76 -7.38 -3.58 -5.70
C ASN A 76 -5.89 -3.89 -5.59
N ASN A 77 -5.52 -4.80 -4.71
CA ASN A 77 -4.13 -5.13 -4.37
C ASN A 77 -3.93 -6.64 -4.44
N PRO A 78 -3.18 -7.16 -5.43
CA PRO A 78 -2.96 -8.59 -5.61
C PRO A 78 -1.88 -9.18 -4.67
N LEU A 79 -1.19 -8.35 -3.87
CA LEU A 79 -0.03 -8.72 -3.07
C LEU A 79 -0.19 -8.36 -1.58
N PRO A 80 -1.30 -8.76 -0.89
CA PRO A 80 -1.59 -8.31 0.48
C PRO A 80 -0.54 -8.76 1.51
N ALA A 81 0.03 -9.97 1.40
CA ALA A 81 1.05 -10.44 2.32
C ALA A 81 2.38 -9.68 2.15
N VAL A 82 2.73 -9.31 0.92
CA VAL A 82 3.87 -8.43 0.61
C VAL A 82 3.59 -7.02 1.15
N MET A 83 2.43 -6.44 0.85
CA MET A 83 2.09 -5.09 1.26
C MET A 83 2.00 -4.95 2.77
N GLY A 84 1.50 -5.95 3.48
CA GLY A 84 1.51 -6.04 4.94
C GLY A 84 2.91 -5.98 5.57
N ARG A 85 3.99 -6.08 4.75
CA ARG A 85 5.40 -6.02 5.16
C ARG A 85 6.14 -4.77 4.69
N VAL A 86 5.80 -4.27 3.49
CA VAL A 86 6.63 -3.24 2.83
C VAL A 86 5.92 -1.91 2.57
N CYS A 87 4.60 -1.81 2.82
CA CYS A 87 3.85 -0.57 2.70
C CYS A 87 4.23 0.44 3.79
N TYR A 88 4.28 1.74 3.44
CA TYR A 88 4.56 2.84 4.38
C TYR A 88 3.32 3.39 5.09
N HIS A 89 2.19 2.73 4.99
CA HIS A 89 0.96 2.96 5.78
C HIS A 89 0.38 4.38 5.70
N SER A 90 0.37 5.02 4.55
CA SER A 90 -0.25 6.35 4.38
C SER A 90 -1.72 6.38 4.83
N CYS A 91 -2.41 5.25 4.73
CA CYS A 91 -3.76 5.07 5.25
C CYS A 91 -3.86 5.22 6.77
N GLN A 92 -2.85 4.74 7.53
CA GLN A 92 -2.81 4.89 8.99
C GLN A 92 -2.52 6.33 9.39
N THR A 93 -1.66 7.03 8.66
CA THR A 93 -1.38 8.45 8.88
C THR A 93 -2.64 9.32 8.74
N ALA A 94 -3.57 8.92 7.86
CA ALA A 94 -4.82 9.64 7.61
C ALA A 94 -6.00 9.11 8.45
N CYS A 95 -5.80 8.11 9.30
CA CYS A 95 -6.89 7.45 10.02
C CYS A 95 -7.51 8.37 11.08
N ASN A 96 -8.81 8.63 11.00
CA ASN A 96 -9.55 9.44 11.98
C ASN A 96 -9.47 8.87 13.41
N ARG A 97 -9.22 7.55 13.57
CA ARG A 97 -9.04 6.94 14.90
C ARG A 97 -7.88 7.57 15.67
N ALA A 98 -6.87 8.08 14.98
CA ALA A 98 -5.73 8.77 15.60
C ALA A 98 -6.12 10.03 16.41
N GLU A 99 -7.32 10.57 16.19
CA GLU A 99 -7.86 11.69 16.96
C GLU A 99 -8.58 11.24 18.26
N VAL A 100 -8.75 9.94 18.44
CA VAL A 100 -9.36 9.35 19.66
C VAL A 100 -8.27 8.75 20.56
N ASP A 101 -7.46 7.86 19.97
CA ASP A 101 -6.32 7.22 20.65
C ASP A 101 -5.13 7.04 19.66
N GLU A 102 -4.92 5.84 19.12
CA GLU A 102 -3.93 5.59 18.06
C GLU A 102 -4.63 5.14 16.78
N ALA A 103 -4.01 5.39 15.62
CA ALA A 103 -4.51 4.87 14.34
C ALA A 103 -4.75 3.35 14.40
N VAL A 104 -5.72 2.87 13.64
CA VAL A 104 -5.93 1.42 13.45
C VAL A 104 -4.69 0.81 12.81
N GLY A 105 -4.24 -0.34 13.28
CA GLY A 105 -3.12 -1.10 12.72
C GLY A 105 -3.46 -1.77 11.38
N ILE A 106 -3.92 -0.98 10.40
CA ILE A 106 -4.46 -1.41 9.11
C ILE A 106 -3.49 -2.37 8.41
N ASN A 107 -2.23 -1.96 8.27
CA ASN A 107 -1.21 -2.77 7.61
C ASN A 107 -0.93 -4.09 8.35
N SER A 108 -1.08 -4.10 9.66
CA SER A 108 -0.91 -5.32 10.46
C SER A 108 -2.02 -6.33 10.22
N VAL A 109 -3.26 -5.86 10.03
CA VAL A 109 -4.41 -6.69 9.67
C VAL A 109 -4.32 -7.16 8.23
N GLU A 110 -3.92 -6.29 7.29
CA GLU A 110 -3.66 -6.65 5.89
C GLU A 110 -2.64 -7.79 5.79
N ARG A 111 -1.53 -7.71 6.55
CA ARG A 111 -0.55 -8.78 6.65
C ARG A 111 -1.17 -10.08 7.15
N PHE A 112 -1.94 -10.02 8.22
CA PHE A 112 -2.62 -11.21 8.78
C PHE A 112 -3.50 -11.89 7.72
N LEU A 113 -4.30 -11.12 6.99
CA LEU A 113 -5.16 -11.65 5.92
C LEU A 113 -4.36 -12.23 4.76
N GLY A 114 -3.27 -11.57 4.35
CA GLY A 114 -2.37 -12.04 3.30
C GLY A 114 -1.67 -13.34 3.68
N ASP A 115 -1.13 -13.43 4.89
CA ASP A 115 -0.47 -14.63 5.41
C ASP A 115 -1.46 -15.79 5.53
N LYS A 116 -2.67 -15.52 6.05
CA LYS A 116 -3.75 -16.51 6.15
C LYS A 116 -4.19 -17.02 4.78
N ALA A 117 -4.29 -16.15 3.79
CA ALA A 117 -4.63 -16.55 2.42
C ALA A 117 -3.60 -17.50 1.80
N ILE A 118 -2.30 -17.32 2.14
CA ILE A 118 -1.24 -18.24 1.72
C ILE A 118 -1.36 -19.57 2.47
N GLU A 119 -1.58 -19.53 3.79
CA GLU A 119 -1.72 -20.72 4.63
C GLU A 119 -2.92 -21.59 4.20
N GLU A 120 -4.07 -20.97 3.96
CA GLU A 120 -5.32 -21.65 3.55
C GLU A 120 -5.35 -21.97 2.05
N GLY A 121 -4.43 -21.45 1.27
CA GLY A 121 -4.36 -21.69 -0.19
C GLY A 121 -5.51 -21.07 -0.97
N TRP A 122 -6.03 -19.92 -0.56
CA TRP A 122 -7.13 -19.24 -1.25
C TRP A 122 -6.74 -18.84 -2.67
N LYS A 123 -7.67 -19.06 -3.60
CA LYS A 123 -7.47 -18.82 -5.02
C LYS A 123 -8.37 -17.70 -5.54
N VAL A 124 -7.88 -17.07 -6.60
CA VAL A 124 -8.62 -16.05 -7.35
C VAL A 124 -9.41 -16.74 -8.47
N GLU A 125 -10.68 -16.39 -8.60
CA GLU A 125 -11.53 -16.87 -9.68
C GLU A 125 -11.62 -15.84 -10.81
N ILE A 126 -11.44 -16.27 -12.04
CA ILE A 126 -11.62 -15.44 -13.23
C ILE A 126 -13.01 -15.73 -13.79
N ASN A 127 -13.91 -14.75 -13.69
CA ASN A 127 -15.27 -14.86 -14.20
C ASN A 127 -15.43 -14.26 -15.61
N ALA A 128 -14.43 -13.51 -16.09
CA ALA A 128 -14.45 -12.91 -17.41
C ALA A 128 -14.26 -13.97 -18.51
N GLN A 129 -14.96 -13.79 -19.62
CA GLN A 129 -14.73 -14.61 -20.80
C GLN A 129 -13.39 -14.20 -21.47
N PRO A 130 -12.62 -15.16 -22.02
CA PRO A 130 -11.40 -14.84 -22.75
C PRO A 130 -11.66 -13.84 -23.88
N THR A 131 -10.86 -12.79 -23.95
CA THR A 131 -10.98 -11.76 -25.00
C THR A 131 -10.27 -12.14 -26.28
N GLY A 132 -9.28 -13.05 -26.22
CA GLY A 132 -8.37 -13.37 -27.32
C GLY A 132 -7.34 -12.28 -27.61
N LEU A 133 -7.31 -11.20 -26.82
CA LEU A 133 -6.35 -10.10 -26.96
C LEU A 133 -5.14 -10.36 -26.08
N LYS A 134 -3.94 -10.11 -26.64
CA LYS A 134 -2.65 -10.39 -26.02
C LYS A 134 -2.01 -9.11 -25.49
N VAL A 135 -1.62 -9.11 -24.23
CA VAL A 135 -0.93 -7.97 -23.61
C VAL A 135 0.44 -8.40 -23.09
N LEU A 136 1.47 -7.70 -23.53
CA LEU A 136 2.80 -7.83 -22.96
C LEU A 136 2.97 -6.89 -21.77
N VAL A 137 3.47 -7.43 -20.67
CA VAL A 137 3.96 -6.66 -19.53
C VAL A 137 5.49 -6.79 -19.48
N VAL A 138 6.20 -5.66 -19.54
CA VAL A 138 7.66 -5.62 -19.49
C VAL A 138 8.09 -5.23 -18.08
N GLY A 139 8.60 -6.23 -17.35
CA GLY A 139 9.01 -6.11 -15.95
C GLY A 139 8.03 -6.79 -14.98
N SER A 140 8.56 -7.68 -14.13
CA SER A 140 7.84 -8.44 -13.11
C SER A 140 7.92 -7.82 -11.72
N GLY A 141 8.16 -6.50 -11.63
CA GLY A 141 8.06 -5.73 -10.40
C GLY A 141 6.61 -5.51 -9.96
N PRO A 142 6.36 -4.78 -8.85
CA PRO A 142 5.02 -4.62 -8.29
C PRO A 142 4.01 -4.04 -9.27
N SER A 143 4.42 -3.10 -10.12
CA SER A 143 3.53 -2.50 -11.13
C SER A 143 3.16 -3.50 -12.22
N GLY A 144 4.14 -4.27 -12.72
CA GLY A 144 3.90 -5.29 -13.74
C GLY A 144 3.04 -6.44 -13.23
N LEU A 145 3.33 -6.96 -12.03
CA LEU A 145 2.53 -8.00 -11.37
C LEU A 145 1.08 -7.56 -11.17
N SER A 146 0.87 -6.32 -10.70
CA SER A 146 -0.46 -5.76 -10.53
C SER A 146 -1.20 -5.59 -11.86
N ALA A 147 -0.52 -5.11 -12.90
CA ALA A 147 -1.12 -4.98 -14.23
C ALA A 147 -1.52 -6.35 -14.80
N ALA A 148 -0.62 -7.33 -14.73
CA ALA A 148 -0.88 -8.69 -15.21
C ALA A 148 -2.06 -9.34 -14.49
N TYR A 149 -2.11 -9.22 -13.16
CA TYR A 149 -3.23 -9.70 -12.37
C TYR A 149 -4.56 -9.10 -12.84
N HIS A 150 -4.65 -7.79 -12.93
CA HIS A 150 -5.90 -7.12 -13.31
C HIS A 150 -6.29 -7.36 -14.77
N LEU A 151 -5.32 -7.47 -15.68
CA LEU A 151 -5.58 -7.83 -17.09
C LEU A 151 -6.09 -9.27 -17.23
N ALA A 152 -5.51 -10.23 -16.47
CA ALA A 152 -5.99 -11.60 -16.44
C ALA A 152 -7.42 -11.69 -15.90
N LEU A 153 -7.77 -10.93 -14.84
CA LEU A 153 -9.14 -10.81 -14.32
C LEU A 153 -10.12 -10.31 -15.39
N LEU A 154 -9.67 -9.47 -16.32
CA LEU A 154 -10.47 -8.92 -17.43
C LEU A 154 -10.54 -9.87 -18.64
N GLY A 155 -9.87 -11.04 -18.58
CA GLY A 155 -9.92 -12.10 -19.58
C GLY A 155 -8.91 -11.97 -20.71
N HIS A 156 -7.87 -11.12 -20.56
CA HIS A 156 -6.79 -10.99 -21.55
C HIS A 156 -5.77 -12.12 -21.41
N ASP A 157 -5.09 -12.44 -22.52
CA ASP A 157 -3.91 -13.30 -22.55
C ASP A 157 -2.67 -12.46 -22.20
N VAL A 158 -2.08 -12.71 -21.04
CA VAL A 158 -1.03 -11.86 -20.48
C VAL A 158 0.29 -12.60 -20.40
N THR A 159 1.33 -12.00 -20.99
CA THR A 159 2.71 -12.45 -20.86
C THR A 159 3.55 -11.39 -20.14
N ILE A 160 4.31 -11.81 -19.14
CA ILE A 160 5.31 -10.97 -18.48
C ILE A 160 6.69 -11.37 -19.00
N ARG A 161 7.45 -10.41 -19.56
CA ARG A 161 8.88 -10.56 -19.88
C ARG A 161 9.71 -9.76 -18.90
N ASP A 162 10.71 -10.39 -18.29
CA ASP A 162 11.64 -9.74 -17.36
C ASP A 162 13.07 -10.26 -17.57
N GLN A 163 14.05 -9.35 -17.54
CA GLN A 163 15.47 -9.71 -17.65
C GLN A 163 15.99 -10.47 -16.41
N GLY A 164 15.36 -10.31 -15.25
CA GLY A 164 15.74 -10.97 -14.01
C GLY A 164 15.46 -12.48 -14.06
N ALA A 165 16.26 -13.25 -13.32
CA ALA A 165 16.10 -14.70 -13.26
C ALA A 165 14.82 -15.13 -12.53
N LYS A 166 14.32 -14.30 -11.62
CA LYS A 166 13.09 -14.56 -10.84
C LYS A 166 12.21 -13.32 -10.80
N PRO A 167 10.87 -13.48 -10.72
CA PRO A 167 9.95 -12.35 -10.64
C PRO A 167 10.02 -11.64 -9.28
N GLY A 168 9.58 -10.39 -9.25
CA GLY A 168 9.47 -9.58 -8.03
C GLY A 168 10.15 -8.21 -8.13
N GLY A 169 11.05 -7.99 -9.09
CA GLY A 169 11.74 -6.70 -9.27
C GLY A 169 12.40 -6.22 -7.97
N MET A 170 12.25 -4.95 -7.61
CA MET A 170 12.83 -4.37 -6.39
C MET A 170 12.31 -4.99 -5.09
N MET A 171 11.14 -5.64 -5.08
CA MET A 171 10.68 -6.40 -3.92
C MET A 171 11.57 -7.62 -3.65
N ARG A 172 12.19 -8.19 -4.67
CA ARG A 172 13.14 -9.30 -4.55
C ARG A 172 14.58 -8.81 -4.40
N TYR A 173 15.02 -7.94 -5.32
CA TYR A 173 16.43 -7.61 -5.48
C TYR A 173 16.87 -6.36 -4.71
N GLY A 174 15.93 -5.58 -4.17
CA GLY A 174 16.20 -4.35 -3.42
C GLY A 174 15.77 -4.39 -1.96
N ILE A 175 14.66 -5.06 -1.64
CA ILE A 175 14.18 -5.20 -0.26
C ILE A 175 14.78 -6.47 0.35
N PRO A 176 15.54 -6.39 1.46
CA PRO A 176 16.16 -7.56 2.07
C PRO A 176 15.17 -8.60 2.58
N SER A 177 15.59 -9.89 2.59
CA SER A 177 14.74 -11.01 3.03
C SER A 177 14.30 -10.93 4.50
N TYR A 178 15.04 -10.25 5.36
CA TYR A 178 14.64 -10.02 6.75
C TYR A 178 13.47 -9.03 6.90
N ARG A 179 13.13 -8.27 5.84
CA ARG A 179 11.92 -7.43 5.75
C ARG A 179 10.81 -8.12 4.95
N LEU A 180 11.17 -8.80 3.87
CA LEU A 180 10.25 -9.50 2.98
C LEU A 180 10.78 -10.91 2.69
N PRO A 181 10.35 -11.94 3.43
CA PRO A 181 10.74 -13.32 3.18
C PRO A 181 10.38 -13.78 1.77
N ARG A 182 11.30 -14.46 1.10
CA ARG A 182 11.14 -14.82 -0.32
C ARG A 182 9.99 -15.76 -0.58
N HIS A 183 9.73 -16.70 0.32
CA HIS A 183 8.59 -17.63 0.20
C HIS A 183 7.23 -16.91 0.21
N ILE A 184 7.13 -15.75 0.87
CA ILE A 184 5.90 -14.92 0.86
C ILE A 184 5.73 -14.26 -0.52
N LEU A 185 6.79 -13.67 -1.06
CA LEU A 185 6.76 -13.08 -2.39
C LEU A 185 6.46 -14.14 -3.46
N ASP A 186 7.12 -15.31 -3.36
CA ASP A 186 6.94 -16.40 -4.30
C ASP A 186 5.48 -16.91 -4.28
N ALA A 187 4.89 -17.10 -3.09
CA ALA A 187 3.50 -17.56 -2.98
C ALA A 187 2.48 -16.59 -3.63
N GLU A 188 2.70 -15.28 -3.51
CA GLU A 188 1.82 -14.30 -4.14
C GLU A 188 2.05 -14.18 -5.67
N VAL A 189 3.29 -14.35 -6.13
CA VAL A 189 3.61 -14.44 -7.57
C VAL A 189 3.01 -15.71 -8.17
N ASP A 190 3.14 -16.85 -7.49
CA ASP A 190 2.59 -18.13 -7.94
C ASP A 190 1.06 -18.06 -8.08
N ARG A 191 0.39 -17.33 -7.18
CA ARG A 191 -1.06 -17.07 -7.29
C ARG A 191 -1.42 -16.35 -8.58
N ILE A 192 -0.58 -15.39 -9.03
CA ILE A 192 -0.78 -14.69 -10.31
C ILE A 192 -0.49 -15.63 -11.49
N ALA A 193 0.53 -16.47 -11.38
CA ALA A 193 0.82 -17.50 -12.40
C ALA A 193 -0.32 -18.53 -12.51
N ASP A 194 -0.90 -18.96 -11.40
CA ASP A 194 -2.06 -19.87 -11.35
C ASP A 194 -3.30 -19.32 -12.09
N MET A 195 -3.36 -18.00 -12.30
CA MET A 195 -4.40 -17.35 -13.09
C MET A 195 -4.20 -17.51 -14.62
N GLY A 196 -3.12 -18.16 -15.06
CA GLY A 196 -2.80 -18.35 -16.48
C GLY A 196 -1.88 -17.26 -17.06
N VAL A 197 -1.32 -16.38 -16.24
CA VAL A 197 -0.30 -15.40 -16.67
C VAL A 197 0.99 -16.14 -17.02
N THR A 198 1.52 -15.91 -18.23
CA THR A 198 2.78 -16.49 -18.68
C THR A 198 3.97 -15.66 -18.21
N PHE A 199 4.95 -16.31 -17.59
CA PHE A 199 6.18 -15.67 -17.14
C PHE A 199 7.37 -16.11 -18.01
N GLU A 200 8.01 -15.17 -18.70
CA GLU A 200 9.23 -15.36 -19.50
C GLU A 200 10.38 -14.60 -18.81
N GLN A 201 10.97 -15.27 -17.79
CA GLN A 201 12.11 -14.71 -17.03
C GLN A 201 13.41 -14.87 -17.81
N GLY A 202 14.42 -14.05 -17.52
CA GLY A 202 15.68 -13.99 -18.26
C GLY A 202 15.54 -13.44 -19.69
N THR A 203 14.41 -12.79 -20.00
CA THR A 203 14.07 -12.30 -21.33
C THR A 203 14.10 -10.76 -21.35
N LEU A 204 15.12 -10.19 -22.00
CA LEU A 204 15.25 -8.74 -22.18
C LEU A 204 14.42 -8.29 -23.39
N VAL A 205 13.51 -7.34 -23.16
CA VAL A 205 12.82 -6.61 -24.23
C VAL A 205 13.66 -5.40 -24.61
N THR A 206 14.16 -5.36 -25.82
CA THR A 206 15.08 -4.31 -26.30
C THR A 206 14.38 -3.18 -27.04
N ASN A 207 13.17 -3.44 -27.58
CA ASN A 207 12.37 -2.44 -28.29
C ASN A 207 10.88 -2.74 -28.15
N VAL A 208 10.08 -1.74 -27.83
CA VAL A 208 8.61 -1.89 -27.70
C VAL A 208 7.90 -1.98 -29.05
N GLU A 209 8.48 -1.47 -30.15
CA GLU A 209 7.89 -1.60 -31.49
C GLU A 209 7.89 -3.07 -31.95
N ASP A 210 8.99 -3.80 -31.71
CA ASP A 210 9.05 -5.24 -32.00
C ASP A 210 8.01 -6.02 -31.18
N ALA A 211 7.77 -5.59 -29.96
CA ALA A 211 6.75 -6.20 -29.10
C ALA A 211 5.32 -5.96 -29.59
N LEU A 212 5.02 -4.80 -30.19
CA LEU A 212 3.72 -4.49 -30.78
C LEU A 212 3.42 -5.28 -32.08
N GLU A 213 4.43 -5.93 -32.68
CA GLU A 213 4.17 -6.88 -33.79
C GLU A 213 3.56 -8.21 -33.30
N GLU A 214 3.78 -8.55 -32.02
CA GLU A 214 3.35 -9.83 -31.42
C GLU A 214 2.14 -9.65 -30.47
N PHE A 215 2.01 -8.49 -29.83
CA PHE A 215 1.01 -8.18 -28.81
C PHE A 215 0.13 -6.99 -29.22
N ASP A 216 -1.13 -7.03 -28.79
CA ASP A 216 -2.12 -5.97 -29.07
C ASP A 216 -1.87 -4.71 -28.22
N ALA A 217 -1.21 -4.83 -27.06
CA ALA A 217 -0.77 -3.73 -26.23
C ALA A 217 0.47 -4.10 -25.42
N VAL A 218 1.26 -3.09 -25.03
CA VAL A 218 2.45 -3.24 -24.18
C VAL A 218 2.34 -2.34 -22.96
N PHE A 219 2.54 -2.92 -21.79
CA PHE A 219 2.70 -2.17 -20.53
C PHE A 219 4.15 -2.26 -20.06
N THR A 220 4.85 -1.14 -20.04
CA THR A 220 6.24 -1.06 -19.58
C THR A 220 6.30 -0.70 -18.09
N ALA A 221 6.97 -1.53 -17.30
CA ALA A 221 7.10 -1.43 -15.85
C ALA A 221 8.51 -1.83 -15.38
N VAL A 222 9.55 -1.37 -16.09
CA VAL A 222 10.96 -1.74 -15.87
C VAL A 222 11.54 -1.20 -14.55
N GLY A 223 10.82 -0.29 -13.88
CA GLY A 223 11.21 0.26 -12.59
C GLY A 223 12.44 1.17 -12.66
N ALA A 224 13.17 1.31 -11.53
CA ALA A 224 14.41 2.07 -11.42
C ALA A 224 15.45 1.17 -10.72
N GLN A 225 16.32 0.54 -11.48
CA GLN A 225 17.23 -0.52 -11.03
C GLN A 225 18.71 -0.16 -11.13
N ILE A 226 19.03 0.98 -11.77
CA ILE A 226 20.41 1.45 -11.92
C ILE A 226 20.73 2.42 -10.80
N GLY A 227 21.75 2.12 -9.98
CA GLY A 227 22.20 3.03 -8.93
C GLY A 227 22.78 4.33 -9.49
N LYS A 228 22.39 5.45 -8.89
CA LYS A 228 23.00 6.75 -9.22
C LYS A 228 24.38 6.84 -8.61
N ASN A 229 25.38 6.99 -9.47
CA ASN A 229 26.76 7.16 -9.07
C ASN A 229 27.20 8.62 -9.22
N ILE A 230 27.91 9.13 -8.23
CA ILE A 230 28.70 10.35 -8.34
C ILE A 230 30.17 9.97 -8.43
N ASN A 231 30.92 10.74 -9.17
CA ASN A 231 32.37 10.55 -9.22
C ASN A 231 33.00 11.06 -7.91
N VAL A 232 33.36 10.13 -7.02
CA VAL A 232 34.07 10.42 -5.78
C VAL A 232 35.55 10.19 -6.03
N PRO A 233 36.43 11.15 -5.72
CA PRO A 233 37.87 10.93 -5.79
C PRO A 233 38.28 9.76 -4.90
N ALA A 234 39.00 8.78 -5.47
CA ALA A 234 39.32 7.54 -4.77
C ALA A 234 40.71 7.04 -5.14
N ALA A 235 41.39 6.39 -4.21
CA ALA A 235 42.60 5.63 -4.45
C ALA A 235 42.32 4.39 -5.31
N GLU A 236 43.31 3.86 -5.99
CA GLU A 236 43.17 2.74 -6.94
C GLU A 236 42.65 1.44 -6.28
N ALA A 237 42.99 1.19 -5.01
CA ALA A 237 42.57 0.01 -4.26
C ALA A 237 41.27 0.22 -3.44
N SER A 238 40.65 1.40 -3.54
CA SER A 238 39.44 1.73 -2.79
C SER A 238 38.26 0.85 -3.21
N LYS A 239 37.49 0.35 -2.23
CA LYS A 239 36.32 -0.50 -2.46
C LYS A 239 35.05 0.34 -2.40
N ILE A 240 34.57 0.75 -3.56
CA ILE A 240 33.32 1.50 -3.74
C ILE A 240 32.32 0.60 -4.47
N MET A 241 31.09 0.47 -3.93
CA MET A 241 30.06 -0.40 -4.46
C MET A 241 28.73 0.34 -4.54
N ASP A 242 27.87 -0.07 -5.47
CA ASP A 242 26.48 0.39 -5.52
C ASP A 242 25.60 -0.38 -4.54
N ALA A 243 24.68 0.29 -3.87
CA ALA A 243 23.81 -0.33 -2.87
C ALA A 243 22.83 -1.35 -3.47
N VAL A 244 22.31 -1.09 -4.69
CA VAL A 244 21.39 -2.02 -5.36
C VAL A 244 22.13 -3.28 -5.77
N ASP A 245 23.36 -3.14 -6.28
CA ASP A 245 24.20 -4.27 -6.66
C ASP A 245 24.59 -5.14 -5.44
N VAL A 246 24.91 -4.50 -4.30
CA VAL A 246 25.20 -5.22 -3.05
C VAL A 246 23.96 -6.01 -2.60
N LEU A 247 22.78 -5.38 -2.56
CA LEU A 247 21.55 -6.04 -2.14
C LEU A 247 21.15 -7.17 -3.09
N ARG A 248 21.30 -6.96 -4.40
CA ARG A 248 21.08 -7.99 -5.43
C ARG A 248 22.01 -9.17 -5.27
N THR A 249 23.31 -8.93 -5.10
CA THR A 249 24.30 -10.00 -4.92
C THR A 249 24.00 -10.86 -3.69
N VAL A 250 23.58 -10.23 -2.59
CA VAL A 250 23.16 -10.97 -1.38
C VAL A 250 21.95 -11.86 -1.65
N GLU A 251 21.00 -11.37 -2.44
CA GLU A 251 19.81 -12.15 -2.79
C GLU A 251 20.12 -13.31 -3.74
N GLU A 252 20.97 -13.09 -4.75
CA GLU A 252 21.34 -14.09 -5.75
C GLU A 252 22.32 -15.14 -5.20
N GLY A 253 23.21 -14.76 -4.28
CA GLY A 253 24.20 -15.65 -3.66
C GLY A 253 23.67 -16.50 -2.51
N GLY A 254 22.38 -16.34 -2.11
CA GLY A 254 21.81 -17.06 -0.97
C GLY A 254 22.29 -16.56 0.40
N THR A 255 21.88 -17.26 1.48
CA THR A 255 22.24 -16.89 2.85
C THR A 255 23.70 -17.20 3.19
N ALA A 256 24.25 -16.50 4.15
CA ALA A 256 25.59 -16.41 4.77
C ALA A 256 26.68 -17.52 4.57
N ASP A 257 26.39 -18.65 3.96
CA ASP A 257 27.28 -19.81 3.85
C ASP A 257 27.86 -20.07 2.45
N THR A 258 27.65 -19.14 1.48
CA THR A 258 28.19 -19.30 0.12
C THR A 258 29.36 -18.36 -0.13
N ASP A 259 30.38 -18.81 -0.88
CA ASP A 259 31.55 -18.02 -1.29
C ASP A 259 31.20 -16.82 -2.21
N GLU A 260 29.94 -16.62 -2.54
CA GLU A 260 29.41 -15.58 -3.44
C GLU A 260 28.92 -14.31 -2.70
N GLN A 261 28.99 -14.28 -1.37
CA GLN A 261 28.60 -13.09 -0.58
C GLN A 261 29.56 -11.91 -0.84
N PRO A 262 29.04 -10.66 -0.92
CA PRO A 262 29.91 -9.50 -1.10
C PRO A 262 30.80 -9.32 0.13
N LEU A 263 32.12 -9.33 -0.09
CA LEU A 263 33.10 -9.10 0.97
C LEU A 263 33.14 -7.61 1.31
N LEU A 264 32.31 -7.17 2.27
CA LEU A 264 32.18 -5.75 2.64
C LEU A 264 33.29 -5.27 3.60
N GLY A 265 33.94 -6.20 4.31
CA GLY A 265 34.87 -5.86 5.39
C GLY A 265 34.17 -5.64 6.74
N ARG A 266 34.93 -5.19 7.72
CA ARG A 266 34.44 -5.03 9.12
C ARG A 266 33.86 -3.64 9.39
N ARG A 267 34.28 -2.62 8.66
CA ARG A 267 33.86 -1.23 8.80
C ARG A 267 33.28 -0.76 7.47
N VAL A 268 31.97 -0.64 7.42
CA VAL A 268 31.22 -0.31 6.22
C VAL A 268 30.61 1.08 6.35
N VAL A 269 30.86 1.93 5.39
CA VAL A 269 30.23 3.25 5.29
C VAL A 269 29.23 3.24 4.15
N VAL A 270 28.01 3.67 4.42
CA VAL A 270 26.94 3.81 3.42
C VAL A 270 26.65 5.30 3.21
N TYR A 271 26.81 5.77 1.98
CA TYR A 271 26.58 7.17 1.64
C TYR A 271 25.25 7.36 0.96
N GLY A 272 24.30 7.96 1.69
CA GLY A 272 22.93 8.23 1.24
C GLY A 272 21.96 8.36 2.39
N GLY A 273 20.71 8.71 2.10
CA GLY A 273 19.69 8.92 3.12
C GLY A 273 18.32 8.33 2.76
N GLY A 274 18.23 7.49 1.74
CA GLY A 274 17.00 6.78 1.35
C GLY A 274 16.87 5.43 2.06
N ASN A 275 15.72 4.78 1.89
CA ASN A 275 15.47 3.44 2.46
C ASN A 275 16.51 2.42 1.98
N THR A 276 16.99 2.52 0.73
CA THR A 276 18.08 1.68 0.22
C THR A 276 19.37 1.81 1.02
N ALA A 277 19.68 3.03 1.53
CA ALA A 277 20.85 3.23 2.39
C ALA A 277 20.68 2.51 3.74
N VAL A 278 19.48 2.59 4.31
CA VAL A 278 19.13 1.90 5.56
C VAL A 278 19.19 0.38 5.37
N ASP A 279 18.64 -0.14 4.28
CA ASP A 279 18.67 -1.57 3.96
C ASP A 279 20.10 -2.08 3.73
N ALA A 280 20.92 -1.32 2.99
CA ALA A 280 22.33 -1.68 2.76
C ALA A 280 23.15 -1.70 4.05
N ALA A 281 22.96 -0.72 4.94
CA ALA A 281 23.67 -0.64 6.21
C ALA A 281 23.27 -1.78 7.17
N ARG A 282 21.97 -2.11 7.25
CA ARG A 282 21.46 -3.22 8.05
C ARG A 282 21.88 -4.57 7.48
N THR A 283 21.96 -4.69 6.16
CA THR A 283 22.49 -5.89 5.47
C THR A 283 23.97 -6.06 5.73
N ALA A 284 24.79 -4.99 5.67
CA ALA A 284 26.21 -5.05 5.99
C ALA A 284 26.45 -5.57 7.42
N LYS A 285 25.61 -5.15 8.38
CA LYS A 285 25.68 -5.65 9.77
C LYS A 285 25.47 -7.15 9.84
N ARG A 286 24.46 -7.69 9.12
CA ARG A 286 24.16 -9.13 9.04
C ARG A 286 25.24 -9.95 8.34
N LEU A 287 25.96 -9.33 7.41
CA LEU A 287 27.13 -9.91 6.75
C LEU A 287 28.42 -9.86 7.60
N GLY A 288 28.32 -9.45 8.86
CA GLY A 288 29.43 -9.50 9.82
C GLY A 288 30.22 -8.21 9.98
N ALA A 289 29.76 -7.08 9.43
CA ALA A 289 30.35 -5.78 9.72
C ALA A 289 30.25 -5.48 11.23
N THR A 290 31.38 -5.20 11.86
CA THR A 290 31.42 -4.79 13.28
C THR A 290 30.94 -3.36 13.45
N GLU A 291 31.20 -2.52 12.45
CA GLU A 291 30.76 -1.13 12.37
C GLU A 291 30.09 -0.87 11.02
N SER A 292 28.87 -0.32 11.06
CA SER A 292 28.15 0.13 9.89
C SER A 292 27.66 1.55 10.14
N VAL A 293 28.00 2.47 9.23
CA VAL A 293 27.78 3.90 9.40
C VAL A 293 27.03 4.43 8.18
N ILE A 294 25.94 5.15 8.39
CA ILE A 294 25.27 5.90 7.34
C ILE A 294 25.75 7.35 7.38
N LEU A 295 26.29 7.82 6.25
CA LEU A 295 26.61 9.23 6.02
C LEU A 295 25.48 9.91 5.27
N TYR A 296 24.95 10.99 5.83
CA TYR A 296 23.94 11.78 5.18
C TYR A 296 24.23 13.29 5.26
N ARG A 297 24.15 13.96 4.11
CA ARG A 297 24.53 15.38 3.96
C ARG A 297 23.57 16.40 4.58
N ARG A 298 22.41 15.94 5.12
CA ARG A 298 21.39 16.77 5.79
C ARG A 298 21.14 16.26 7.20
N THR A 299 20.09 16.77 7.83
CA THR A 299 19.62 16.39 9.16
C THR A 299 18.61 15.22 9.10
N ARG A 300 18.28 14.62 10.25
CA ARG A 300 17.31 13.52 10.36
C ARG A 300 15.95 13.88 9.78
N ASP A 301 15.42 15.06 10.11
CA ASP A 301 14.13 15.57 9.64
C ASP A 301 14.07 15.80 8.12
N ARG A 302 15.22 15.87 7.46
CA ARG A 302 15.35 15.99 6.00
C ARG A 302 15.72 14.68 5.30
N MET A 303 15.80 13.59 6.05
CA MET A 303 16.12 12.27 5.51
C MET A 303 14.91 11.69 4.78
N PRO A 304 15.05 11.24 3.51
CA PRO A 304 13.93 10.68 2.77
C PRO A 304 13.56 9.24 3.19
N ALA A 305 14.41 8.55 3.98
CA ALA A 305 14.07 7.25 4.54
C ALA A 305 12.93 7.39 5.55
N HIS A 306 12.09 6.36 5.63
CA HIS A 306 10.99 6.32 6.58
C HIS A 306 11.52 6.29 8.02
N ASP A 307 10.99 7.14 8.91
CA ASP A 307 11.55 7.32 10.27
C ASP A 307 11.55 6.03 11.10
N SER A 308 10.56 5.15 10.91
CA SER A 308 10.54 3.83 11.57
C SER A 308 11.71 2.95 11.14
N GLU A 309 12.13 2.99 9.86
CA GLU A 309 13.27 2.22 9.36
C GLU A 309 14.59 2.77 9.87
N VAL A 310 14.69 4.11 9.97
CA VAL A 310 15.85 4.77 10.60
C VAL A 310 15.96 4.37 12.07
N THR A 311 14.86 4.38 12.80
CA THR A 311 14.81 3.96 14.20
C THR A 311 15.20 2.49 14.37
N GLU A 312 14.71 1.61 13.50
CA GLU A 312 15.11 0.19 13.52
C GLU A 312 16.60 -0.01 13.25
N ALA A 313 17.20 0.77 12.35
CA ALA A 313 18.62 0.73 12.08
C ALA A 313 19.44 1.18 13.31
N GLU A 314 19.04 2.27 13.96
CA GLU A 314 19.68 2.73 15.19
C GLU A 314 19.60 1.68 16.33
N GLU A 315 18.43 1.03 16.49
CA GLU A 315 18.25 -0.09 17.44
C GLU A 315 19.16 -1.31 17.12
N GLU A 316 19.48 -1.54 15.85
CA GLU A 316 20.40 -2.58 15.39
C GLU A 316 21.90 -2.15 15.50
N GLY A 317 22.17 -0.93 16.01
CA GLY A 317 23.51 -0.42 16.23
C GLY A 317 24.16 0.17 14.98
N ILE A 318 23.38 0.63 14.01
CA ILE A 318 23.88 1.42 12.89
C ILE A 318 24.12 2.86 13.37
N THR A 319 25.30 3.39 13.07
CA THR A 319 25.65 4.76 13.44
C THR A 319 25.22 5.75 12.36
N MET A 320 24.49 6.80 12.74
CA MET A 320 24.11 7.90 11.83
C MET A 320 25.09 9.06 11.95
N ARG A 321 25.65 9.49 10.82
CA ARG A 321 26.50 10.67 10.68
C ARG A 321 25.78 11.70 9.80
N TRP A 322 25.10 12.61 10.48
CA TRP A 322 24.38 13.71 9.85
C TRP A 322 25.33 14.81 9.39
N LEU A 323 24.88 15.66 8.47
CA LEU A 323 25.60 16.83 7.96
C LEU A 323 27.03 16.45 7.51
N SER A 324 27.14 15.36 6.77
CA SER A 324 28.42 14.84 6.33
C SER A 324 28.35 14.34 4.88
N THR A 325 29.37 14.65 4.10
CA THR A 325 29.54 14.19 2.71
C THR A 325 30.90 13.52 2.52
N VAL A 326 30.98 12.62 1.54
CA VAL A 326 32.25 11.99 1.15
C VAL A 326 33.06 12.97 0.32
N ASN A 327 34.31 13.21 0.71
CA ASN A 327 35.25 14.05 -0.01
C ASN A 327 36.27 13.22 -0.80
N HIS A 328 36.88 12.19 -0.17
CA HIS A 328 37.87 11.30 -0.79
C HIS A 328 37.82 9.92 -0.14
N VAL A 329 38.13 8.89 -0.90
CA VAL A 329 38.20 7.49 -0.44
C VAL A 329 39.61 6.94 -0.63
N ASP A 330 40.25 6.54 0.46
CA ASP A 330 41.54 5.84 0.44
C ASP A 330 41.32 4.32 0.66
N ASP A 331 42.39 3.53 0.67
CA ASP A 331 42.34 2.07 0.78
C ASP A 331 41.67 1.56 2.08
N SER A 332 41.73 2.34 3.17
CA SER A 332 41.24 1.96 4.51
C SER A 332 40.59 3.10 5.27
N THR A 333 40.45 4.26 4.66
CA THR A 333 39.86 5.47 5.26
C THR A 333 39.00 6.22 4.26
N ILE A 334 38.01 6.93 4.78
CA ILE A 334 37.20 7.88 4.01
C ILE A 334 37.33 9.25 4.65
N LYS A 335 37.78 10.21 3.86
CA LYS A 335 37.77 11.61 4.25
C LYS A 335 36.38 12.17 4.02
N ILE A 336 35.74 12.59 5.08
CA ILE A 336 34.43 13.23 5.05
C ILE A 336 34.56 14.72 5.26
N GLU A 337 33.68 15.49 4.65
CA GLU A 337 33.53 16.93 4.88
C GLU A 337 32.24 17.21 5.63
N LYS A 338 32.33 18.05 6.65
CA LYS A 338 31.16 18.51 7.40
C LYS A 338 30.36 19.49 6.57
N MET A 339 29.06 19.40 6.70
CA MET A 339 28.10 20.25 5.98
C MET A 339 27.35 21.14 6.98
N GLU A 340 26.87 22.28 6.51
CA GLU A 340 25.86 23.08 7.16
C GLU A 340 24.68 23.30 6.20
N LEU A 341 23.50 23.58 6.74
CA LEU A 341 22.33 23.87 5.89
C LEU A 341 22.22 25.38 5.71
N ASP A 342 22.04 25.82 4.46
CA ASP A 342 21.70 27.21 4.16
C ASP A 342 20.24 27.53 4.58
N GLU A 343 19.82 28.78 4.39
CA GLU A 343 18.47 29.25 4.76
C GLU A 343 17.33 28.47 4.07
N ASN A 344 17.62 27.82 2.95
CA ASN A 344 16.68 26.98 2.19
C ASN A 344 16.77 25.49 2.56
N GLY A 345 17.67 25.14 3.49
CA GLY A 345 17.93 23.76 3.90
C GLY A 345 18.77 22.94 2.89
N PHE A 346 19.50 23.59 1.99
CA PHE A 346 20.47 22.94 1.12
C PHE A 346 21.83 22.79 1.81
N PRO A 347 22.47 21.61 1.71
CA PRO A 347 23.76 21.37 2.35
C PRO A 347 24.87 22.14 1.65
N GLN A 348 25.66 22.88 2.42
CA GLN A 348 26.83 23.65 2.00
C GLN A 348 28.09 23.09 2.68
N PRO A 349 29.22 22.94 1.99
CA PRO A 349 30.46 22.47 2.57
C PRO A 349 31.05 23.53 3.53
N THR A 350 31.55 23.08 4.70
CA THR A 350 32.15 23.98 5.71
C THR A 350 33.65 24.12 5.56
N GLY A 351 34.32 23.25 4.80
CA GLY A 351 35.78 23.15 4.73
C GLY A 351 36.40 22.43 5.95
N GLU A 352 35.58 21.89 6.86
CA GLU A 352 36.05 21.05 7.96
C GLU A 352 36.00 19.58 7.56
N TYR A 353 37.10 18.87 7.79
CA TYR A 353 37.27 17.48 7.39
C TYR A 353 37.51 16.58 8.61
N GLU A 354 37.06 15.33 8.47
CA GLU A 354 37.31 14.24 9.42
C GLU A 354 37.67 12.98 8.63
N GLU A 355 38.52 12.11 9.19
CA GLU A 355 38.83 10.80 8.60
C GLU A 355 38.08 9.71 9.36
N LEU A 356 37.37 8.87 8.60
CA LEU A 356 36.72 7.66 9.11
C LEU A 356 37.47 6.43 8.61
N ALA A 357 37.76 5.51 9.50
CA ALA A 357 38.26 4.22 9.11
C ALA A 357 37.16 3.41 8.40
N ALA A 358 37.40 2.92 7.21
CA ALA A 358 36.42 2.17 6.42
C ALA A 358 37.13 1.14 5.54
N ASP A 359 36.55 -0.04 5.43
CA ASP A 359 37.02 -1.10 4.54
C ASP A 359 36.26 -1.06 3.20
N SER A 360 35.09 -0.45 3.18
CA SER A 360 34.29 -0.23 1.98
C SER A 360 33.33 0.96 2.10
N LEU A 361 32.98 1.54 0.95
CA LEU A 361 31.95 2.55 0.76
C LEU A 361 30.82 1.99 -0.12
N ILE A 362 29.59 2.06 0.35
CA ILE A 362 28.39 1.71 -0.40
C ILE A 362 27.66 3.00 -0.80
N MET A 363 27.48 3.21 -2.09
CA MET A 363 26.80 4.38 -2.65
C MET A 363 25.29 4.10 -2.72
N ALA A 364 24.47 4.90 -2.04
CA ALA A 364 23.01 4.78 -1.99
C ALA A 364 22.32 6.13 -2.31
N LEU A 365 22.66 6.71 -3.45
CA LEU A 365 22.27 8.07 -3.85
C LEU A 365 20.97 8.15 -4.68
N GLY A 366 20.23 7.07 -4.74
CA GLY A 366 19.01 6.90 -5.53
C GLY A 366 19.20 6.01 -6.75
N GLN A 367 18.14 5.82 -7.51
CA GLN A 367 18.12 4.93 -8.68
C GLN A 367 17.58 5.64 -9.91
N GLU A 368 17.94 5.11 -11.08
CA GLU A 368 17.48 5.52 -12.40
C GLU A 368 16.88 4.33 -13.15
N SER A 369 16.00 4.63 -14.10
CA SER A 369 15.38 3.62 -14.97
C SER A 369 16.23 3.41 -16.22
N ASP A 370 16.38 2.15 -16.66
CA ASP A 370 16.85 1.85 -18.00
C ASP A 370 15.67 2.00 -18.96
N LEU A 371 15.72 3.03 -19.78
CA LEU A 371 14.68 3.36 -20.75
C LEU A 371 15.10 3.05 -22.19
N SER A 372 16.18 2.30 -22.39
CA SER A 372 16.73 1.97 -23.71
C SER A 372 15.73 1.29 -24.64
N LEU A 373 14.79 0.49 -24.08
CA LEU A 373 13.71 -0.15 -24.85
C LEU A 373 12.72 0.84 -25.50
N LEU A 374 12.74 2.10 -25.10
CA LEU A 374 11.90 3.19 -25.61
C LEU A 374 12.66 4.17 -26.52
N GLU A 375 13.97 4.00 -26.66
CA GLU A 375 14.80 4.89 -27.47
C GLU A 375 14.42 4.80 -28.96
N GLY A 376 14.25 5.97 -29.59
CA GLY A 376 13.91 6.06 -31.01
C GLY A 376 12.45 5.73 -31.35
N VAL A 377 11.59 5.48 -30.35
CA VAL A 377 10.15 5.26 -30.55
C VAL A 377 9.43 6.60 -30.69
N ASP A 378 8.79 6.81 -31.83
CA ASP A 378 8.09 8.06 -32.11
C ASP A 378 6.96 8.33 -31.11
N GLY A 379 6.90 9.57 -30.64
CA GLY A 379 5.86 10.04 -29.71
C GLY A 379 6.17 9.80 -28.22
N ILE A 380 7.19 9.04 -27.87
CA ILE A 380 7.58 8.84 -26.45
C ILE A 380 8.42 10.02 -25.97
N GLU A 381 7.97 10.67 -24.92
CA GLU A 381 8.68 11.78 -24.27
C GLU A 381 9.33 11.27 -22.96
N ILE A 382 10.64 11.54 -22.83
CA ILE A 382 11.39 11.23 -21.60
C ILE A 382 11.85 12.55 -20.98
N GLU A 383 11.46 12.80 -19.75
CA GLU A 383 11.82 13.99 -18.98
C GLU A 383 12.41 13.57 -17.62
N TRP A 384 13.56 14.13 -17.27
CA TRP A 384 14.23 13.87 -15.98
C TRP A 384 14.46 12.38 -15.66
N GLY A 385 14.69 11.56 -16.68
CA GLY A 385 14.92 10.11 -16.54
C GLY A 385 13.63 9.31 -16.25
N THR A 386 12.46 9.88 -16.56
CA THR A 386 11.16 9.22 -16.46
C THR A 386 10.36 9.38 -17.74
N VAL A 387 9.47 8.43 -18.01
CA VAL A 387 8.58 8.44 -19.18
C VAL A 387 7.32 9.24 -18.86
N LYS A 388 6.99 10.20 -19.71
CA LYS A 388 5.76 10.96 -19.60
C LYS A 388 4.57 10.12 -20.05
N VAL A 389 3.54 10.09 -19.21
CA VAL A 389 2.29 9.38 -19.48
C VAL A 389 1.09 10.31 -19.33
N SER A 390 0.04 9.99 -20.07
CA SER A 390 -1.27 10.63 -19.91
C SER A 390 -1.93 10.23 -18.57
N PRO A 391 -3.02 10.88 -18.16
CA PRO A 391 -3.82 10.41 -17.03
C PRO A 391 -4.32 8.95 -17.18
N GLN A 392 -4.33 8.41 -18.39
CA GLN A 392 -4.70 7.04 -18.74
C GLN A 392 -3.51 6.06 -18.69
N MET A 393 -2.33 6.49 -18.21
CA MET A 393 -1.08 5.71 -18.19
C MET A 393 -0.53 5.36 -19.59
N MET A 394 -1.11 5.89 -20.67
CA MET A 394 -0.60 5.73 -22.03
C MET A 394 0.53 6.72 -22.28
N THR A 395 1.59 6.29 -22.94
CA THR A 395 2.68 7.13 -23.45
C THR A 395 2.21 7.93 -24.66
N GLY A 396 3.10 8.69 -25.34
CA GLY A 396 2.78 9.31 -26.62
C GLY A 396 2.73 8.32 -27.79
N ARG A 397 3.16 7.06 -27.62
CA ARG A 397 3.01 5.98 -28.58
C ARG A 397 1.75 5.18 -28.28
N GLU A 398 0.80 5.17 -29.25
CA GLU A 398 -0.45 4.44 -29.11
C GLU A 398 -0.19 2.94 -28.90
N GLY A 399 -0.92 2.32 -27.98
CA GLY A 399 -0.76 0.92 -27.57
C GLY A 399 0.35 0.66 -26.56
N VAL A 400 1.19 1.67 -26.24
CA VAL A 400 2.25 1.57 -25.23
C VAL A 400 1.88 2.36 -23.97
N PHE A 401 1.80 1.65 -22.85
CA PHE A 401 1.50 2.20 -21.54
C PHE A 401 2.72 2.05 -20.62
N ALA A 402 2.83 2.88 -19.59
CA ALA A 402 3.92 2.81 -18.63
C ALA A 402 3.46 3.09 -17.21
N GLY A 403 4.16 2.50 -16.22
CA GLY A 403 3.85 2.67 -14.80
C GLY A 403 4.99 2.25 -13.86
N GLY A 404 4.76 2.37 -12.56
CA GLY A 404 5.80 2.14 -11.56
C GLY A 404 6.84 3.25 -11.51
N ASP A 405 8.07 2.91 -11.12
CA ASP A 405 9.12 3.90 -10.84
C ASP A 405 9.71 4.56 -12.09
N MET A 406 9.38 4.07 -13.28
CA MET A 406 9.82 4.66 -14.55
C MET A 406 8.97 5.86 -15.02
N VAL A 407 7.86 6.17 -14.31
CA VAL A 407 7.03 7.35 -14.57
C VAL A 407 7.11 8.35 -13.41
N PRO A 408 6.78 9.65 -13.61
CA PRO A 408 6.81 10.64 -12.54
C PRO A 408 5.83 10.32 -11.42
N SER A 409 6.32 9.87 -10.27
CA SER A 409 5.52 9.53 -9.08
C SER A 409 6.41 9.32 -7.86
N GLU A 410 5.79 9.11 -6.70
CA GLU A 410 6.50 8.56 -5.54
C GLU A 410 6.93 7.12 -5.84
N LYS A 411 8.22 6.84 -5.63
CA LYS A 411 8.81 5.52 -5.87
C LYS A 411 8.62 4.62 -4.65
N ASN A 412 7.48 3.92 -4.61
CA ASN A 412 7.18 2.92 -3.59
C ASN A 412 6.27 1.81 -4.16
N VAL A 413 6.24 0.68 -3.47
CA VAL A 413 5.54 -0.53 -3.92
C VAL A 413 4.03 -0.29 -4.08
N THR A 414 3.40 0.43 -3.14
CA THR A 414 1.95 0.68 -3.16
C THR A 414 1.52 1.55 -4.34
N VAL A 415 2.28 2.61 -4.65
CA VAL A 415 2.04 3.45 -5.83
C VAL A 415 2.21 2.63 -7.11
N ALA A 416 3.25 1.79 -7.17
CA ALA A 416 3.49 0.93 -8.32
C ALA A 416 2.31 -0.06 -8.55
N ILE A 417 1.75 -0.66 -7.50
CA ILE A 417 0.53 -1.50 -7.57
C ILE A 417 -0.64 -0.69 -8.12
N GLY A 418 -0.86 0.51 -7.59
CA GLY A 418 -1.92 1.40 -8.08
C GLY A 418 -1.78 1.75 -9.56
N HIS A 419 -0.54 1.98 -10.05
CA HIS A 419 -0.27 2.21 -11.47
C HIS A 419 -0.62 1.00 -12.33
N GLY A 420 -0.22 -0.21 -11.92
CA GLY A 420 -0.54 -1.44 -12.64
C GLY A 420 -2.03 -1.66 -12.78
N LYS A 421 -2.79 -1.54 -11.67
CA LYS A 421 -4.26 -1.61 -11.68
C LYS A 421 -4.89 -0.57 -12.59
N LYS A 422 -4.43 0.69 -12.48
CA LYS A 422 -4.94 1.79 -13.29
C LYS A 422 -4.69 1.54 -14.77
N ALA A 423 -3.44 1.18 -15.13
CA ALA A 423 -3.07 0.86 -16.51
C ALA A 423 -3.94 -0.28 -17.07
N ALA A 424 -4.13 -1.37 -16.33
CA ALA A 424 -4.93 -2.50 -16.77
C ALA A 424 -6.35 -2.10 -17.20
N ARG A 425 -7.02 -1.23 -16.44
CA ARG A 425 -8.37 -0.73 -16.76
C ARG A 425 -8.40 0.11 -18.04
N TYR A 426 -7.38 0.93 -18.26
CA TYR A 426 -7.29 1.75 -19.46
C TYR A 426 -6.85 0.94 -20.68
N ILE A 427 -5.95 -0.04 -20.51
CA ILE A 427 -5.57 -1.00 -21.56
C ILE A 427 -6.79 -1.78 -22.02
N ASP A 428 -7.56 -2.38 -21.11
CA ASP A 428 -8.79 -3.12 -21.45
C ASP A 428 -9.77 -2.25 -22.23
N SER A 429 -10.03 -1.05 -21.73
CA SER A 429 -10.96 -0.14 -22.40
C SER A 429 -10.48 0.27 -23.79
N TRP A 430 -9.18 0.57 -23.93
CA TRP A 430 -8.56 0.93 -25.21
C TRP A 430 -8.62 -0.23 -26.20
N LEU A 431 -8.26 -1.44 -25.79
CA LEU A 431 -8.31 -2.65 -26.61
C LEU A 431 -9.73 -2.98 -27.11
N ARG A 432 -10.75 -2.67 -26.31
CA ARG A 432 -12.16 -2.85 -26.69
C ARG A 432 -12.74 -1.66 -27.48
N GLY A 433 -11.91 -0.66 -27.83
CA GLY A 433 -12.33 0.56 -28.54
C GLY A 433 -13.22 1.49 -27.73
N GLY A 434 -13.14 1.41 -26.38
CA GLY A 434 -13.91 2.23 -25.45
C GLY A 434 -13.04 3.25 -24.70
N THR A 435 -13.67 3.90 -23.72
CA THR A 435 -12.99 4.80 -22.79
C THR A 435 -13.40 4.45 -21.35
N TYR A 436 -12.45 4.09 -20.51
CA TYR A 436 -12.73 3.84 -19.10
C TYR A 436 -13.07 5.16 -18.39
N THR A 437 -14.24 5.20 -17.78
CA THR A 437 -14.64 6.29 -16.91
C THR A 437 -14.55 5.79 -15.46
N PRO A 438 -13.65 6.35 -14.63
CA PRO A 438 -13.61 6.00 -13.21
C PRO A 438 -14.97 6.24 -12.54
N PRO A 439 -15.37 5.41 -11.58
CA PRO A 439 -16.57 5.67 -10.81
C PRO A 439 -16.49 7.03 -10.12
N GLU A 440 -17.65 7.66 -9.95
CA GLU A 440 -17.77 8.92 -9.21
C GLU A 440 -17.25 8.72 -7.77
N LYS A 441 -16.46 9.67 -7.31
CA LYS A 441 -15.95 9.64 -5.94
C LYS A 441 -17.02 10.14 -4.98
N HIS A 442 -17.29 9.39 -3.95
CA HIS A 442 -18.11 9.83 -2.83
C HIS A 442 -17.46 11.02 -2.11
N GLY A 443 -18.27 11.82 -1.40
CA GLY A 443 -17.76 12.88 -0.53
C GLY A 443 -16.88 12.35 0.60
N ASP A 444 -15.95 13.17 1.09
CA ASP A 444 -15.02 12.76 2.15
C ASP A 444 -15.75 12.54 3.49
N ALA A 445 -15.38 11.47 4.18
CA ALA A 445 -15.81 11.20 5.56
C ALA A 445 -14.89 11.94 6.53
N THR A 446 -15.26 13.17 6.89
CA THR A 446 -14.49 14.03 7.80
C THR A 446 -14.83 13.74 9.26
N LEU A 447 -13.89 13.99 10.18
CA LEU A 447 -14.04 13.70 11.61
C LEU A 447 -15.21 14.47 12.25
N ASP A 448 -15.46 15.69 11.84
CA ASP A 448 -16.55 16.56 12.34
C ASP A 448 -17.96 16.03 12.06
N ARG A 449 -18.09 15.01 11.20
CA ARG A 449 -19.36 14.33 10.92
C ARG A 449 -19.58 13.10 11.81
N MET A 450 -18.61 12.78 12.67
CA MET A 450 -18.60 11.56 13.49
C MET A 450 -18.84 11.89 14.94
N GLU A 451 -19.67 11.07 15.59
CA GLU A 451 -19.92 11.16 17.02
C GLU A 451 -18.90 10.34 17.81
N THR A 452 -17.70 10.92 18.03
CA THR A 452 -16.55 10.20 18.59
C THR A 452 -16.76 9.72 20.03
N TRP A 453 -17.70 10.29 20.78
CA TRP A 453 -18.01 9.87 22.15
C TRP A 453 -18.60 8.45 22.29
N TYR A 454 -19.02 7.84 21.16
CA TYR A 454 -19.43 6.43 21.12
C TYR A 454 -18.25 5.45 21.13
N TYR A 455 -17.05 5.92 20.89
CA TYR A 455 -15.86 5.08 20.80
C TYR A 455 -15.03 5.19 22.08
N SER A 456 -14.74 4.06 22.70
CA SER A 456 -13.87 4.00 23.88
C SER A 456 -12.41 3.92 23.49
N ASP A 457 -11.53 4.37 24.37
CA ASP A 457 -10.09 4.18 24.24
C ASP A 457 -9.76 2.69 24.18
N ALA A 458 -8.97 2.30 23.20
CA ALA A 458 -8.52 0.93 22.96
C ALA A 458 -7.14 0.97 22.34
N PRO A 459 -6.05 0.85 23.11
CA PRO A 459 -4.68 0.97 22.60
C PRO A 459 -4.39 0.00 21.47
N ALA A 460 -3.64 0.46 20.46
CA ALA A 460 -3.28 -0.33 19.28
C ALA A 460 -2.42 -1.55 19.64
N LYS A 461 -2.60 -2.63 18.92
CA LYS A 461 -1.77 -3.83 19.02
C LYS A 461 -0.46 -3.62 18.27
N ILE A 462 0.65 -3.68 18.99
CA ILE A 462 1.98 -3.50 18.44
C ILE A 462 2.53 -4.85 17.98
N ARG A 463 2.99 -4.93 16.73
CA ARG A 463 3.69 -6.12 16.21
C ARG A 463 4.98 -6.36 17.01
N LYS A 464 5.19 -7.61 17.40
CA LYS A 464 6.44 -8.04 18.05
C LYS A 464 7.60 -8.00 17.05
N ARG A 465 8.81 -7.81 17.57
CA ARG A 465 10.05 -7.89 16.79
C ARG A 465 10.96 -8.96 17.37
N LEU A 466 11.84 -9.51 16.54
CA LEU A 466 12.89 -10.40 17.01
C LEU A 466 13.81 -9.67 18.01
N GLU A 467 14.44 -10.44 18.88
CA GLU A 467 15.45 -9.92 19.81
C GLU A 467 16.62 -9.26 19.07
N GLY A 468 17.18 -8.19 19.65
CA GLY A 468 18.20 -7.35 19.00
C GLY A 468 19.42 -8.13 18.49
N ALA A 469 19.93 -9.10 19.26
CA ALA A 469 21.06 -9.92 18.85
C ALA A 469 20.75 -10.75 17.60
N ARG A 470 19.55 -11.34 17.50
CA ARG A 470 19.11 -12.12 16.33
C ARG A 470 18.83 -11.23 15.14
N ARG A 471 18.22 -10.05 15.36
CA ARG A 471 17.96 -9.05 14.32
C ARG A 471 19.22 -8.58 13.59
N SER A 472 20.34 -8.46 14.29
CA SER A 472 21.59 -7.94 13.72
C SER A 472 22.50 -9.03 13.13
N SER A 473 22.17 -10.32 13.28
CA SER A 473 23.05 -11.44 12.90
C SER A 473 22.42 -12.48 11.97
N THR A 474 21.10 -12.40 11.72
CA THR A 474 20.39 -13.33 10.83
C THR A 474 19.56 -12.58 9.80
N PHE A 475 19.16 -13.29 8.74
CA PHE A 475 18.21 -12.80 7.74
C PHE A 475 16.76 -13.26 8.02
N ASP A 476 16.47 -13.74 9.24
CA ASP A 476 15.11 -14.05 9.66
C ASP A 476 14.24 -12.80 9.65
N GLU A 477 12.95 -12.97 9.38
CA GLU A 477 11.99 -11.86 9.35
C GLU A 477 11.95 -11.13 10.70
N VAL A 478 12.24 -9.82 10.68
CA VAL A 478 12.41 -9.00 11.90
C VAL A 478 11.08 -8.73 12.59
N VAL A 479 10.05 -8.38 11.83
CA VAL A 479 8.73 -8.00 12.36
C VAL A 479 7.80 -9.21 12.31
N ILE A 480 7.24 -9.60 13.44
CA ILE A 480 6.29 -10.71 13.56
C ILE A 480 4.87 -10.21 13.29
N GLY A 481 4.04 -10.98 12.58
CA GLY A 481 2.64 -10.66 12.33
C GLY A 481 1.78 -10.63 13.62
N LEU A 482 0.56 -10.15 13.52
CA LEU A 482 -0.45 -10.28 14.58
C LEU A 482 -1.00 -11.71 14.60
N ASP A 483 -1.35 -12.18 15.78
CA ASP A 483 -2.22 -13.35 15.92
C ASP A 483 -3.68 -12.98 15.61
N GLU A 484 -4.52 -14.00 15.49
CA GLU A 484 -5.93 -13.84 15.11
C GLU A 484 -6.71 -12.93 16.07
N GLU A 485 -6.52 -13.12 17.38
CA GLU A 485 -7.21 -12.32 18.40
C GLU A 485 -6.81 -10.83 18.30
N SER A 486 -5.54 -10.58 18.09
CA SER A 486 -5.02 -9.21 17.92
C SER A 486 -5.47 -8.58 16.59
N ALA A 487 -5.57 -9.36 15.51
CA ALA A 487 -6.05 -8.88 14.22
C ALA A 487 -7.55 -8.49 14.27
N ILE A 488 -8.40 -9.33 14.90
CA ILE A 488 -9.81 -9.01 15.14
C ILE A 488 -9.93 -7.75 16.02
N PHE A 489 -9.13 -7.66 17.07
CA PHE A 489 -9.14 -6.50 17.96
C PHE A 489 -8.81 -5.21 17.20
N GLU A 490 -7.78 -5.23 16.35
CA GLU A 490 -7.44 -4.08 15.51
C GLU A 490 -8.55 -3.73 14.50
N ALA A 491 -9.18 -4.73 13.88
CA ALA A 491 -10.30 -4.51 12.97
C ALA A 491 -11.47 -3.81 13.69
N ARG A 492 -11.78 -4.22 14.93
CA ARG A 492 -12.83 -3.63 15.78
C ARG A 492 -12.54 -2.21 16.24
N ARG A 493 -11.30 -1.75 16.14
CA ARG A 493 -10.96 -0.34 16.40
C ARG A 493 -11.37 0.58 15.26
N CYS A 494 -11.76 0.04 14.10
CA CYS A 494 -12.21 0.82 12.97
C CYS A 494 -13.51 1.55 13.29
N MET A 495 -13.56 2.85 13.05
CA MET A 495 -14.73 3.70 13.29
C MET A 495 -15.70 3.73 12.10
N SER A 496 -15.43 2.98 11.04
CA SER A 496 -16.27 2.88 9.83
C SER A 496 -16.66 4.22 9.20
N CYS A 497 -15.75 5.18 9.19
CA CYS A 497 -15.95 6.58 8.81
C CYS A 497 -16.85 6.76 7.58
N GLY A 498 -18.03 7.36 7.76
CA GLY A 498 -18.99 7.66 6.70
C GLY A 498 -19.72 6.46 6.10
N ASN A 499 -19.55 5.25 6.64
CA ASN A 499 -20.18 4.02 6.14
C ASN A 499 -20.90 3.28 7.25
N CYS A 500 -22.15 2.90 7.03
CA CYS A 500 -22.95 2.21 8.02
C CYS A 500 -22.35 0.82 8.36
N PHE A 501 -22.17 0.53 9.65
CA PHE A 501 -21.69 -0.75 10.16
C PHE A 501 -22.72 -1.52 11.01
N GLY A 502 -23.98 -1.09 10.97
CA GLY A 502 -25.08 -1.86 11.58
C GLY A 502 -25.22 -1.76 13.10
N CYS A 503 -24.80 -0.65 13.72
CA CYS A 503 -24.79 -0.46 15.19
C CYS A 503 -26.17 -0.33 15.85
N ASP A 504 -27.27 -0.33 15.13
CA ASP A 504 -28.65 -0.16 15.60
C ASP A 504 -28.98 1.24 16.21
N ASN A 505 -28.05 2.18 16.24
CA ASN A 505 -28.24 3.44 16.97
C ASN A 505 -29.41 4.27 16.40
N CYS A 506 -29.42 4.50 15.08
CA CYS A 506 -30.50 5.23 14.42
C CYS A 506 -31.87 4.57 14.61
N PHE A 507 -31.91 3.24 14.65
CA PHE A 507 -33.13 2.47 14.95
C PHE A 507 -33.58 2.69 16.39
N GLY A 508 -32.65 2.62 17.34
CA GLY A 508 -32.97 2.75 18.79
C GLY A 508 -33.38 4.16 19.20
N VAL A 509 -32.84 5.22 18.58
CA VAL A 509 -33.10 6.61 18.98
C VAL A 509 -34.30 7.24 18.25
N CYS A 510 -34.86 6.58 17.24
CA CYS A 510 -35.95 7.17 16.46
C CYS A 510 -37.25 7.29 17.28
N PRO A 511 -37.74 8.52 17.58
CA PRO A 511 -38.91 8.69 18.45
C PRO A 511 -40.21 8.25 17.79
N ASP A 512 -40.22 8.17 16.45
CA ASP A 512 -41.45 7.82 15.69
C ASP A 512 -41.40 6.40 15.12
N ASN A 513 -40.37 5.59 15.49
CA ASN A 513 -40.13 4.25 14.95
C ASN A 513 -40.07 4.24 13.38
N ALA A 514 -39.60 5.33 12.80
CA ALA A 514 -39.53 5.51 11.37
C ALA A 514 -38.27 4.91 10.72
N VAL A 515 -37.37 4.31 11.49
CA VAL A 515 -36.26 3.50 11.00
C VAL A 515 -36.65 2.03 11.13
N GLU A 516 -36.62 1.29 10.04
CA GLU A 516 -36.94 -0.14 10.03
C GLU A 516 -35.67 -0.95 9.75
N LYS A 517 -35.46 -2.01 10.52
CA LYS A 517 -34.40 -2.97 10.30
C LYS A 517 -34.92 -4.08 9.38
N ILE A 518 -34.55 -4.03 8.09
CA ILE A 518 -35.06 -4.98 7.08
C ILE A 518 -34.20 -6.25 7.00
N ALA A 519 -32.93 -6.17 7.42
CA ALA A 519 -32.02 -7.30 7.58
C ALA A 519 -30.95 -6.96 8.64
N SER A 520 -30.09 -7.90 8.98
CA SER A 520 -28.94 -7.62 9.87
C SER A 520 -28.08 -6.51 9.26
N GLY A 521 -27.89 -5.41 9.98
CA GLY A 521 -27.10 -4.26 9.53
C GLY A 521 -27.72 -3.44 8.39
N VAL A 522 -28.95 -3.71 7.97
CA VAL A 522 -29.61 -3.01 6.87
C VAL A 522 -30.88 -2.31 7.35
N TYR A 523 -30.95 -1.00 7.14
CA TYR A 523 -32.03 -0.17 7.63
C TYR A 523 -32.65 0.65 6.50
N GLU A 524 -33.96 0.94 6.63
CA GLU A 524 -34.69 1.82 5.76
C GLU A 524 -35.47 2.88 6.55
N PHE A 525 -35.66 4.06 5.97
CA PHE A 525 -36.48 5.12 6.53
C PHE A 525 -37.92 5.02 5.99
N LYS A 526 -38.89 4.81 6.89
CA LYS A 526 -40.32 4.90 6.58
C LYS A 526 -40.73 6.37 6.57
N TYR A 527 -40.69 6.98 5.42
CA TYR A 527 -40.97 8.41 5.29
C TYR A 527 -42.40 8.81 5.63
N ASP A 528 -43.38 7.89 5.61
CA ASP A 528 -44.73 8.17 6.07
C ASP A 528 -44.79 8.50 7.57
N TYR A 529 -43.84 7.99 8.35
CA TYR A 529 -43.72 8.21 9.79
C TYR A 529 -42.60 9.17 10.19
N CYS A 530 -41.61 9.36 9.33
CA CYS A 530 -40.47 10.23 9.64
C CYS A 530 -40.87 11.69 9.63
N LYS A 531 -40.74 12.40 10.74
CA LYS A 531 -41.00 13.85 10.84
C LYS A 531 -39.80 14.74 10.52
N GLY A 532 -38.63 14.17 10.14
CA GLY A 532 -37.42 14.91 9.79
C GLY A 532 -36.74 15.60 10.97
N CYS A 533 -36.78 15.02 12.17
CA CYS A 533 -36.20 15.65 13.36
C CYS A 533 -34.66 15.61 13.43
N GLY A 534 -33.99 14.84 12.58
CA GLY A 534 -32.52 14.78 12.49
C GLY A 534 -31.80 13.93 13.55
N ILE A 535 -32.49 13.45 14.61
CA ILE A 535 -31.86 12.72 15.72
C ILE A 535 -31.06 11.51 15.23
N CYS A 536 -31.54 10.77 14.23
CA CYS A 536 -30.81 9.63 13.66
C CYS A 536 -29.51 10.04 12.97
N ALA A 537 -29.43 11.25 12.42
CA ALA A 537 -28.20 11.77 11.81
C ALA A 537 -27.22 12.23 12.89
N GLU A 538 -27.67 12.99 13.88
CA GLU A 538 -26.86 13.46 15.01
C GLU A 538 -26.28 12.30 15.85
N GLU A 539 -27.05 11.26 16.04
CA GLU A 539 -26.66 10.09 16.85
C GLU A 539 -25.97 8.98 16.02
N CYS A 540 -25.60 9.26 14.77
CA CYS A 540 -24.92 8.29 13.92
C CYS A 540 -23.41 8.27 14.22
N PRO A 541 -22.84 7.21 14.86
CA PRO A 541 -21.43 7.22 15.27
C PRO A 541 -20.46 7.45 14.12
N CYS A 542 -20.73 6.88 12.94
CA CYS A 542 -19.86 6.94 11.77
C CYS A 542 -20.21 8.04 10.76
N GLY A 543 -21.27 8.84 11.01
CA GLY A 543 -21.67 9.91 10.10
C GLY A 543 -22.26 9.44 8.76
N ALA A 544 -22.86 8.23 8.72
CA ALA A 544 -23.44 7.64 7.51
C ALA A 544 -24.87 8.10 7.21
N ILE A 545 -25.41 9.09 7.94
CA ILE A 545 -26.73 9.66 7.70
C ILE A 545 -26.62 11.15 7.48
N THR A 546 -27.30 11.65 6.45
CA THR A 546 -27.34 13.08 6.11
C THR A 546 -28.79 13.53 5.99
N MET A 547 -29.11 14.72 6.50
CA MET A 547 -30.39 15.36 6.26
C MET A 547 -30.35 16.08 4.90
N VAL A 548 -31.34 15.84 4.08
CA VAL A 548 -31.52 16.52 2.79
C VAL A 548 -32.89 17.20 2.72
N PRO A 549 -33.03 18.34 2.02
CA PRO A 549 -34.32 18.99 1.84
C PRO A 549 -35.34 18.02 1.22
N GLU A 550 -36.61 18.15 1.64
CA GLU A 550 -37.69 17.44 0.98
C GLU A 550 -37.92 18.04 -0.40
N GLU A 551 -38.00 17.17 -1.40
CA GLU A 551 -38.42 17.61 -2.75
C GLU A 551 -39.94 17.92 -2.71
N ILE A 552 -40.31 19.19 -2.89
CA ILE A 552 -41.69 19.66 -2.90
C ILE A 552 -42.31 19.44 -4.27
#